data_3140eda9d71459e89595c606d5c9e63d
#
_entry.id   3140eda9d71459e89595c606d5c9e63d
#
_cell.length_a   1.000
_cell.length_b   1.000
_cell.length_c   1.000
_cell.angle_alpha   90.00
_cell.angle_beta   90.00
_cell.angle_gamma   90.00
#
_symmetry.space_group_name_H-M   'P 1'
#
loop_
_entity.id
_entity.type
_entity.pdbx_description
1 polymer ?
#
loop_
_entity_poly.entity_id
_entity_poly.type
_entity_poly.pdbx_seq_one_letter_code
_entity_poly.pdbx_strand_id
1 'polypeptide(L)'
;IYKYAFFTDRYEGLIGVDVTTFLDGNPKNNFIERAFTFNPDGLLKDAEAITLAGVYAYISCPDKIQVVNLDDPLKPKLVAELKGLKNPKTVAIQFRYGFVVDDEGLKIFDITIQDKPKLVEGAIIPLSEAYDVYVARTYAYVAGGKKGLIIVDIENPEKPEIALAFDGEGKMNDVHGVKVGSVSSSLFAFVADGNNGLRVIQLSSPGDAESGVAHFGFSPLPKPKLIASKQLSGRALTLSKGLDRDRAIDESGNQISVFGRLGSTPLSLEDQQRMYLENGKVWRVTNDPANPPVKIKKAEKKKTKGKRKRRRRR
;
A
#
# COMPACT_ATOMS: atom_id res chain seq x y z
N ILE A 1 -4.04 12.81 11.40
CA ILE A 1 -3.69 12.10 10.14
C ILE A 1 -4.87 11.24 9.68
N TYR A 2 -5.47 10.38 10.50
CA TYR A 2 -6.52 9.41 10.12
C TYR A 2 -7.79 10.00 9.49
N LYS A 3 -8.00 11.31 9.59
CA LYS A 3 -9.13 12.00 8.97
C LYS A 3 -8.88 12.43 7.53
N TYR A 4 -7.65 12.29 7.08
CA TYR A 4 -7.22 12.78 5.77
C TYR A 4 -6.52 11.69 4.98
N ALA A 5 -6.77 11.64 3.68
CA ALA A 5 -5.94 10.96 2.70
C ALA A 5 -5.06 11.98 2.01
N PHE A 6 -3.84 11.56 1.64
CA PHE A 6 -2.84 12.44 1.06
C PHE A 6 -2.46 11.95 -0.32
N PHE A 7 -2.34 12.88 -1.25
CA PHE A 7 -1.99 12.63 -2.64
C PHE A 7 -0.85 13.55 -3.05
N THR A 8 -0.01 13.06 -3.93
CA THR A 8 0.97 13.89 -4.62
C THR A 8 0.48 14.23 -6.01
N ASP A 9 0.73 15.46 -6.42
CA ASP A 9 0.45 15.97 -7.76
C ASP A 9 1.68 16.71 -8.30
N ARG A 10 1.94 16.55 -9.59
CA ARG A 10 3.12 17.15 -10.23
C ARG A 10 3.15 18.66 -10.19
N TYR A 11 2.01 19.30 -10.21
CA TYR A 11 1.87 20.76 -10.26
C TYR A 11 1.50 21.33 -8.90
N GLU A 12 0.58 20.69 -8.22
CA GLU A 12 0.01 21.18 -6.96
C GLU A 12 0.79 20.72 -5.72
N GLY A 13 1.68 19.73 -5.85
CA GLY A 13 2.48 19.18 -4.76
C GLY A 13 1.70 18.21 -3.87
N LEU A 14 1.54 18.54 -2.58
CA LEU A 14 0.81 17.71 -1.61
C LEU A 14 -0.63 18.18 -1.49
N ILE A 15 -1.56 17.28 -1.72
CA ILE A 15 -3.01 17.49 -1.57
C ILE A 15 -3.52 16.65 -0.42
N GLY A 16 -4.20 17.27 0.53
CA GLY A 16 -4.96 16.58 1.57
C GLY A 16 -6.45 16.62 1.29
N VAL A 17 -7.12 15.49 1.43
CA VAL A 17 -8.56 15.38 1.30
C VAL A 17 -9.18 14.85 2.58
N ASP A 18 -10.34 15.40 2.96
CA ASP A 18 -11.09 14.93 4.11
C ASP A 18 -11.83 13.64 3.76
N VAL A 19 -11.62 12.61 4.58
CA VAL A 19 -12.26 11.29 4.42
C VAL A 19 -13.17 10.94 5.60
N THR A 20 -13.48 11.90 6.47
CA THR A 20 -14.28 11.66 7.68
C THR A 20 -15.70 11.22 7.36
N THR A 21 -16.25 11.65 6.24
CA THR A 21 -17.58 11.25 5.77
C THR A 21 -17.70 9.76 5.46
N PHE A 22 -16.57 9.07 5.19
CA PHE A 22 -16.58 7.61 5.03
C PHE A 22 -16.71 6.84 6.35
N LEU A 23 -16.49 7.50 7.48
CA LEU A 23 -16.46 6.88 8.80
C LEU A 23 -17.77 7.05 9.58
N ASP A 24 -18.70 7.86 9.11
CA ASP A 24 -19.94 8.17 9.81
C ASP A 24 -21.08 7.16 9.57
N GLY A 25 -20.85 6.16 8.71
CA GLY A 25 -21.83 5.14 8.36
C GLY A 25 -22.98 5.62 7.48
N ASN A 26 -22.92 6.84 6.97
CA ASN A 26 -23.94 7.39 6.08
C ASN A 26 -23.45 7.41 4.62
N PRO A 27 -23.84 6.44 3.77
CA PRO A 27 -23.35 6.39 2.39
C PRO A 27 -23.84 7.53 1.49
N LYS A 28 -24.72 8.39 1.99
CA LYS A 28 -25.29 9.49 1.19
C LYS A 28 -24.39 10.72 1.14
N ASN A 29 -23.43 10.83 2.07
CA ASN A 29 -22.51 11.96 2.16
C ASN A 29 -21.06 11.54 1.94
N ASN A 30 -20.81 10.37 1.36
CA ASN A 30 -19.46 9.89 1.04
C ASN A 30 -18.83 10.71 -0.11
N PHE A 31 -18.69 12.00 0.10
CA PHE A 31 -18.00 12.91 -0.80
C PHE A 31 -16.60 13.21 -0.25
N ILE A 32 -15.63 13.22 -1.15
CA ILE A 32 -14.26 13.61 -0.82
C ILE A 32 -14.13 15.10 -1.08
N GLU A 33 -13.79 15.85 -0.05
CA GLU A 33 -13.51 17.27 -0.15
C GLU A 33 -12.02 17.54 0.00
N ARG A 34 -11.50 18.42 -0.85
CA ARG A 34 -10.11 18.88 -0.72
C ARG A 34 -10.00 19.76 0.52
N ALA A 35 -9.22 19.31 1.50
CA ALA A 35 -8.98 20.03 2.74
C ALA A 35 -7.88 21.10 2.58
N PHE A 36 -6.81 20.78 1.83
CA PHE A 36 -5.72 21.71 1.56
C PHE A 36 -4.92 21.31 0.33
N THR A 37 -4.15 22.28 -0.16
CA THR A 37 -3.06 22.10 -1.14
C THR A 37 -1.80 22.73 -0.55
N PHE A 38 -0.67 22.05 -0.63
CA PHE A 38 0.59 22.52 -0.08
C PHE A 38 1.73 22.32 -1.06
N ASN A 39 2.27 23.41 -1.58
CA ASN A 39 3.44 23.46 -2.44
C ASN A 39 4.17 24.78 -2.26
N PRO A 40 4.83 25.00 -1.10
CA PRO A 40 5.49 26.26 -0.82
C PRO A 40 6.61 26.51 -1.84
N ASP A 41 6.58 27.66 -2.48
CA ASP A 41 7.58 28.12 -3.45
C ASP A 41 7.86 27.10 -4.59
N GLY A 42 6.91 26.20 -4.88
CA GLY A 42 7.09 25.15 -5.88
C GLY A 42 8.06 24.05 -5.49
N LEU A 43 8.43 23.90 -4.21
CA LEU A 43 9.40 22.92 -3.71
C LEU A 43 8.92 21.47 -3.79
N LEU A 44 7.61 21.25 -3.98
CA LEU A 44 7.00 19.95 -4.24
C LEU A 44 6.60 19.78 -5.70
N LYS A 45 7.13 20.59 -6.60
CA LYS A 45 6.90 20.41 -8.04
C LYS A 45 7.42 19.05 -8.51
N ASP A 46 6.68 18.44 -9.41
CA ASP A 46 6.94 17.10 -9.96
C ASP A 46 7.00 16.01 -8.86
N ALA A 47 6.21 16.18 -7.78
CA ALA A 47 6.04 15.15 -6.75
C ALA A 47 5.39 13.90 -7.33
N GLU A 48 5.99 12.72 -7.07
CA GLU A 48 5.52 11.43 -7.61
C GLU A 48 4.99 10.49 -6.54
N ALA A 49 5.81 10.14 -5.54
CA ALA A 49 5.44 9.18 -4.51
C ALA A 49 5.39 9.82 -3.14
N ILE A 50 4.57 9.25 -2.26
CA ILE A 50 4.44 9.67 -0.87
C ILE A 50 4.47 8.45 0.06
N THR A 51 5.24 8.55 1.14
CA THR A 51 5.24 7.58 2.24
C THR A 51 5.02 8.30 3.55
N LEU A 52 4.06 7.82 4.33
CA LEU A 52 3.77 8.35 5.66
C LEU A 52 4.49 7.53 6.72
N ALA A 53 5.16 8.20 7.64
CA ALA A 53 5.76 7.60 8.83
C ALA A 53 5.54 8.49 10.05
N GLY A 54 4.72 8.03 10.98
CA GLY A 54 4.26 8.86 12.10
C GLY A 54 3.51 10.10 11.59
N VAL A 55 3.98 11.27 11.97
CA VAL A 55 3.42 12.57 11.53
C VAL A 55 4.18 13.18 10.35
N TYR A 56 5.07 12.43 9.71
CA TYR A 56 5.86 12.93 8.59
C TYR A 56 5.47 12.28 7.27
N ALA A 57 5.39 13.09 6.22
CA ALA A 57 5.29 12.64 4.84
C ALA A 57 6.64 12.80 4.15
N TYR A 58 7.11 11.74 3.53
CA TYR A 58 8.30 11.71 2.69
C TYR A 58 7.83 11.68 1.24
N ILE A 59 8.15 12.74 0.49
CA ILE A 59 7.61 12.98 -0.86
C ILE A 59 8.76 12.98 -1.87
N SER A 60 8.68 12.09 -2.87
CA SER A 60 9.66 12.01 -3.94
C SER A 60 9.50 13.19 -4.89
N CYS A 61 10.59 13.91 -5.11
CA CYS A 61 10.76 14.96 -6.11
C CYS A 61 12.00 14.64 -6.99
N PRO A 62 12.22 15.25 -8.13
CA PRO A 62 13.21 14.82 -9.13
C PRO A 62 14.65 14.61 -8.65
N ASP A 63 15.08 15.31 -7.62
CA ASP A 63 16.47 15.27 -7.14
C ASP A 63 16.60 15.04 -5.62
N LYS A 64 15.46 14.83 -4.93
CA LYS A 64 15.42 14.74 -3.47
C LYS A 64 14.12 14.11 -2.97
N ILE A 65 14.13 13.71 -1.71
CA ILE A 65 12.89 13.45 -0.96
C ILE A 65 12.64 14.66 -0.05
N GLN A 66 11.47 15.26 -0.18
CA GLN A 66 11.01 16.32 0.72
C GLN A 66 10.34 15.72 1.95
N VAL A 67 10.65 16.25 3.14
CA VAL A 67 10.05 15.82 4.41
C VAL A 67 9.09 16.88 4.90
N VAL A 68 7.82 16.52 4.98
CA VAL A 68 6.73 17.41 5.41
C VAL A 68 6.19 16.93 6.74
N ASN A 69 6.15 17.82 7.73
CA ASN A 69 5.49 17.57 9.01
C ASN A 69 3.98 17.81 8.87
N LEU A 70 3.20 16.81 9.25
CA LEU A 70 1.73 16.74 9.24
C LEU A 70 1.15 16.57 10.65
N ASP A 71 1.84 17.03 11.70
CA ASP A 71 1.31 16.98 13.08
C ASP A 71 -0.01 17.75 13.17
N ASP A 72 -0.09 18.94 12.59
CA ASP A 72 -1.33 19.58 12.20
C ASP A 72 -1.55 19.37 10.69
N PRO A 73 -2.39 18.40 10.28
CA PRO A 73 -2.56 18.07 8.88
C PRO A 73 -3.05 19.22 8.00
N LEU A 74 -3.76 20.19 8.59
CA LEU A 74 -4.26 21.38 7.88
C LEU A 74 -3.22 22.49 7.75
N LYS A 75 -2.07 22.36 8.43
CA LYS A 75 -0.95 23.29 8.37
C LYS A 75 0.37 22.57 8.13
N PRO A 76 0.51 21.88 7.00
CA PRO A 76 1.74 21.16 6.69
C PRO A 76 2.95 22.09 6.70
N LYS A 77 4.10 21.54 7.08
CA LYS A 77 5.35 22.30 7.14
C LYS A 77 6.46 21.49 6.48
N LEU A 78 7.16 22.09 5.53
CA LEU A 78 8.39 21.51 5.01
C LEU A 78 9.46 21.65 6.10
N VAL A 79 10.08 20.55 6.51
CA VAL A 79 11.02 20.53 7.64
C VAL A 79 12.42 20.07 7.25
N ALA A 80 12.54 19.23 6.22
CA ALA A 80 13.83 18.73 5.76
C ALA A 80 13.77 18.23 4.31
N GLU A 81 14.95 17.91 3.79
CA GLU A 81 15.11 17.22 2.51
C GLU A 81 16.23 16.17 2.61
N LEU A 82 16.02 15.01 1.98
CA LEU A 82 17.05 14.01 1.76
C LEU A 82 17.71 14.31 0.42
N LYS A 83 18.97 14.69 0.46
CA LYS A 83 19.79 15.06 -0.70
C LYS A 83 20.69 13.91 -1.17
N GLY A 84 21.35 14.10 -2.30
CA GLY A 84 22.28 13.10 -2.86
C GLY A 84 21.54 11.97 -3.56
N LEU A 85 20.35 12.25 -4.06
CA LEU A 85 19.49 11.33 -4.80
C LEU A 85 19.43 11.75 -6.28
N LYS A 86 19.20 10.75 -7.12
CA LYS A 86 19.05 10.93 -8.55
C LYS A 86 17.73 10.32 -9.00
N ASN A 87 16.74 11.17 -9.22
CA ASN A 87 15.40 10.77 -9.61
C ASN A 87 14.80 9.71 -8.65
N PRO A 88 14.68 10.02 -7.34
CA PRO A 88 14.16 9.05 -6.36
C PRO A 88 12.73 8.67 -6.69
N LYS A 89 12.46 7.37 -6.68
CA LYS A 89 11.15 6.80 -7.02
C LYS A 89 10.26 6.67 -5.80
N THR A 90 10.78 6.05 -4.75
CA THR A 90 10.02 5.81 -3.52
C THR A 90 10.96 5.67 -2.32
N VAL A 91 10.37 5.78 -1.14
CA VAL A 91 11.05 5.56 0.13
C VAL A 91 10.23 4.63 1.02
N ALA A 92 10.88 3.68 1.64
CA ALA A 92 10.32 2.90 2.74
C ALA A 92 10.97 3.36 4.05
N ILE A 93 10.16 3.45 5.11
CA ILE A 93 10.64 3.87 6.43
C ILE A 93 10.51 2.70 7.39
N GLN A 94 11.60 2.40 8.10
CA GLN A 94 11.58 1.45 9.21
C GLN A 94 12.45 1.96 10.36
N PHE A 95 11.85 2.11 11.54
CA PHE A 95 12.49 2.67 12.72
C PHE A 95 13.14 4.03 12.43
N ARG A 96 14.45 4.14 12.54
CA ARG A 96 15.24 5.35 12.31
C ARG A 96 15.90 5.41 10.94
N TYR A 97 15.54 4.52 10.01
CA TYR A 97 16.13 4.48 8.68
C TYR A 97 15.10 4.68 7.58
N GLY A 98 15.50 5.47 6.59
CA GLY A 98 14.80 5.62 5.32
C GLY A 98 15.58 4.88 4.22
N PHE A 99 14.87 4.03 3.49
CA PHE A 99 15.39 3.22 2.39
C PHE A 99 14.84 3.81 1.09
N VAL A 100 15.70 4.46 0.31
CA VAL A 100 15.30 5.18 -0.90
C VAL A 100 15.84 4.45 -2.12
N VAL A 101 14.99 4.20 -3.09
CA VAL A 101 15.42 3.76 -4.41
C VAL A 101 15.41 4.93 -5.40
N ASP A 102 16.50 5.03 -6.14
CA ASP A 102 16.71 6.04 -7.16
C ASP A 102 17.39 5.44 -8.41
N ASP A 103 17.75 6.25 -9.40
CA ASP A 103 18.38 5.76 -10.64
C ASP A 103 19.79 5.14 -10.43
N GLU A 104 20.37 5.26 -9.25
CA GLU A 104 21.66 4.66 -8.90
C GLU A 104 21.53 3.39 -8.05
N GLY A 105 20.34 3.16 -7.46
CA GLY A 105 20.03 1.96 -6.68
C GLY A 105 19.32 2.21 -5.37
N LEU A 106 19.65 1.44 -4.33
CA LEU A 106 19.10 1.58 -2.98
C LEU A 106 20.09 2.38 -2.13
N LYS A 107 19.61 3.45 -1.51
CA LYS A 107 20.38 4.31 -0.58
C LYS A 107 19.70 4.36 0.77
N ILE A 108 20.47 4.34 1.85
CA ILE A 108 19.95 4.33 3.21
C ILE A 108 20.27 5.63 3.92
N PHE A 109 19.27 6.20 4.56
CA PHE A 109 19.36 7.45 5.33
C PHE A 109 19.09 7.18 6.81
N ASP A 110 19.90 7.77 7.69
CA ASP A 110 19.56 7.91 9.11
C ASP A 110 18.58 9.09 9.26
N ILE A 111 17.38 8.80 9.76
CA ILE A 111 16.31 9.74 10.03
C ILE A 111 15.98 9.82 11.52
N THR A 112 16.91 9.45 12.39
CA THR A 112 16.76 9.55 13.85
C THR A 112 16.30 10.94 14.26
N ILE A 113 16.84 11.96 13.60
CA ILE A 113 16.42 13.35 13.74
C ILE A 113 15.75 13.72 12.41
N GLN A 114 14.43 13.70 12.36
CA GLN A 114 13.65 13.76 11.13
C GLN A 114 13.75 15.09 10.38
N ASP A 115 14.12 16.18 11.05
CA ASP A 115 14.43 17.46 10.45
C ASP A 115 15.91 17.61 10.03
N LYS A 116 16.73 16.58 10.27
CA LYS A 116 18.17 16.52 9.91
C LYS A 116 18.57 15.14 9.39
N PRO A 117 17.90 14.64 8.35
CA PRO A 117 18.22 13.32 7.79
C PRO A 117 19.63 13.32 7.19
N LYS A 118 20.32 12.18 7.28
CA LYS A 118 21.69 12.02 6.76
C LYS A 118 21.80 10.75 5.93
N LEU A 119 22.43 10.85 4.77
CA LEU A 119 22.85 9.66 4.03
C LEU A 119 23.85 8.87 4.89
N VAL A 120 23.61 7.57 5.05
CA VAL A 120 24.55 6.69 5.74
C VAL A 120 25.72 6.38 4.80
N GLU A 121 26.90 6.75 5.21
CA GLU A 121 28.11 6.59 4.39
C GLU A 121 28.38 5.09 4.12
N GLY A 122 28.54 4.76 2.84
CA GLY A 122 28.77 3.36 2.40
C GLY A 122 27.52 2.48 2.35
N ALA A 123 26.37 2.92 2.85
CA ALA A 123 25.13 2.16 2.80
C ALA A 123 24.38 2.37 1.48
N ILE A 124 25.03 1.98 0.38
CA ILE A 124 24.51 2.10 -0.99
C ILE A 124 24.61 0.75 -1.67
N ILE A 125 23.52 0.28 -2.23
CA ILE A 125 23.47 -0.90 -3.10
C ILE A 125 23.28 -0.43 -4.53
N PRO A 126 24.31 -0.47 -5.39
CA PRO A 126 24.20 -0.04 -6.79
C PRO A 126 23.30 -0.98 -7.58
N LEU A 127 22.26 -0.43 -8.20
CA LEU A 127 21.32 -1.15 -9.06
C LEU A 127 21.07 -0.34 -10.31
N SER A 128 21.14 -0.99 -11.47
CA SER A 128 20.87 -0.33 -12.76
C SER A 128 19.39 0.00 -12.96
N GLU A 129 18.51 -0.69 -12.27
CA GLU A 129 17.06 -0.50 -12.26
C GLU A 129 16.55 -0.72 -10.84
N ALA A 130 15.87 0.29 -10.26
CA ALA A 130 15.22 0.21 -8.98
C ALA A 130 13.99 1.14 -8.99
N TYR A 131 12.80 0.55 -8.84
CA TYR A 131 11.53 1.28 -9.04
C TYR A 131 10.71 1.41 -7.77
N ASP A 132 10.70 0.40 -6.91
CA ASP A 132 9.97 0.41 -5.64
C ASP A 132 10.76 -0.34 -4.57
N VAL A 133 10.57 0.01 -3.32
CA VAL A 133 11.15 -0.70 -2.18
C VAL A 133 10.10 -0.92 -1.10
N TYR A 134 10.09 -2.12 -0.57
CA TYR A 134 9.31 -2.47 0.61
C TYR A 134 10.21 -3.11 1.66
N VAL A 135 10.10 -2.64 2.89
CA VAL A 135 10.90 -3.19 4.00
C VAL A 135 10.02 -4.06 4.89
N ALA A 136 10.45 -5.28 5.13
CA ALA A 136 9.80 -6.18 6.06
C ALA A 136 10.87 -6.93 6.89
N ARG A 137 10.78 -6.77 8.19
CA ARG A 137 11.74 -7.36 9.15
C ARG A 137 13.17 -6.88 8.85
N THR A 138 14.11 -7.78 8.58
CA THR A 138 15.51 -7.48 8.28
C THR A 138 15.84 -7.47 6.79
N TYR A 139 14.83 -7.42 5.93
CA TYR A 139 15.04 -7.41 4.49
C TYR A 139 14.35 -6.23 3.81
N ALA A 140 15.05 -5.62 2.86
CA ALA A 140 14.46 -4.72 1.88
C ALA A 140 14.24 -5.49 0.57
N TYR A 141 13.02 -5.37 0.05
CA TYR A 141 12.57 -5.98 -1.19
C TYR A 141 12.50 -4.89 -2.25
N VAL A 142 13.35 -4.97 -3.27
CA VAL A 142 13.46 -3.95 -4.31
C VAL A 142 12.92 -4.49 -5.63
N ALA A 143 12.06 -3.71 -6.25
CA ALA A 143 11.59 -3.95 -7.62
C ALA A 143 12.72 -3.59 -8.61
N GLY A 144 13.43 -4.60 -9.10
CA GLY A 144 14.69 -4.46 -9.83
C GLY A 144 14.58 -4.56 -11.35
N GLY A 145 13.42 -4.22 -11.93
CA GLY A 145 13.22 -4.24 -13.38
C GLY A 145 13.50 -5.60 -13.98
N LYS A 146 14.47 -5.65 -14.87
CA LYS A 146 14.91 -6.88 -15.55
C LYS A 146 15.52 -7.92 -14.63
N LYS A 147 16.03 -7.51 -13.47
CA LYS A 147 16.61 -8.43 -12.49
C LYS A 147 15.56 -9.07 -11.56
N GLY A 148 14.28 -8.76 -11.76
CA GLY A 148 13.22 -9.32 -10.95
C GLY A 148 13.12 -8.67 -9.58
N LEU A 149 12.88 -9.48 -8.55
CA LEU A 149 12.84 -9.08 -7.15
C LEU A 149 14.23 -9.20 -6.53
N ILE A 150 14.79 -8.08 -6.05
CA ILE A 150 16.07 -8.06 -5.36
C ILE A 150 15.80 -8.00 -3.87
N ILE A 151 16.38 -8.91 -3.10
CA ILE A 151 16.27 -8.99 -1.66
C ILE A 151 17.60 -8.58 -1.05
N VAL A 152 17.56 -7.50 -0.28
CA VAL A 152 18.72 -6.92 0.39
C VAL A 152 18.62 -7.22 1.88
N ASP A 153 19.62 -7.80 2.45
CA ASP A 153 19.77 -7.93 3.90
C ASP A 153 20.08 -6.56 4.51
N ILE A 154 19.26 -6.14 5.44
CA ILE A 154 19.36 -4.88 6.17
C ILE A 154 19.31 -5.10 7.69
N GLU A 155 19.68 -6.29 8.16
CA GLU A 155 19.84 -6.54 9.60
C GLU A 155 20.76 -5.50 10.23
N ASN A 156 21.82 -5.14 9.51
CA ASN A 156 22.62 -3.94 9.76
C ASN A 156 22.40 -2.92 8.64
N PRO A 157 21.51 -1.92 8.81
CA PRO A 157 21.23 -0.95 7.77
C PRO A 157 22.42 -0.09 7.35
N GLU A 158 23.47 -0.02 8.15
CA GLU A 158 24.70 0.71 7.82
C GLU A 158 25.65 -0.10 6.92
N LYS A 159 25.39 -1.40 6.76
CA LYS A 159 26.14 -2.32 5.89
C LYS A 159 25.19 -3.26 5.16
N PRO A 160 24.36 -2.74 4.27
CA PRO A 160 23.41 -3.56 3.54
C PRO A 160 24.13 -4.46 2.53
N GLU A 161 23.60 -5.66 2.30
CA GLU A 161 24.15 -6.62 1.34
C GLU A 161 23.03 -7.24 0.52
N ILE A 162 23.29 -7.51 -0.78
CA ILE A 162 22.33 -8.27 -1.60
C ILE A 162 22.33 -9.72 -1.11
N ALA A 163 21.22 -10.15 -0.50
CA ALA A 163 21.04 -11.52 -0.09
C ALA A 163 20.78 -12.44 -1.31
N LEU A 164 19.91 -11.99 -2.22
CA LEU A 164 19.65 -12.72 -3.47
C LEU A 164 18.88 -11.83 -4.46
N ALA A 165 18.88 -12.21 -5.74
CA ALA A 165 18.01 -11.73 -6.78
C ALA A 165 17.16 -12.89 -7.31
N PHE A 166 15.86 -12.65 -7.50
CA PHE A 166 14.91 -13.68 -7.92
C PHE A 166 14.10 -13.19 -9.12
N ASP A 167 14.30 -13.82 -10.25
CA ASP A 167 13.63 -13.50 -11.52
C ASP A 167 12.52 -14.52 -11.89
N GLY A 168 12.21 -15.46 -10.98
CA GLY A 168 11.20 -16.47 -11.23
C GLY A 168 11.58 -17.41 -12.38
N GLU A 169 12.84 -17.78 -12.53
CA GLU A 169 13.37 -18.58 -13.62
C GLU A 169 13.21 -17.89 -15.00
N GLY A 170 13.50 -16.59 -15.05
CA GLY A 170 13.38 -15.76 -16.25
C GLY A 170 11.95 -15.30 -16.58
N LYS A 171 10.97 -15.59 -15.72
CA LYS A 171 9.56 -15.22 -15.91
C LYS A 171 9.21 -13.81 -15.43
N MET A 172 10.13 -13.15 -14.72
CA MET A 172 9.97 -11.82 -14.15
C MET A 172 11.09 -10.92 -14.66
N ASN A 173 10.78 -10.03 -15.57
CA ASN A 173 11.78 -9.20 -16.26
C ASN A 173 11.34 -7.73 -16.49
N ASP A 174 10.26 -7.30 -15.86
CA ASP A 174 9.73 -5.93 -15.97
C ASP A 174 9.16 -5.47 -14.59
N VAL A 175 9.91 -5.76 -13.50
CA VAL A 175 9.42 -5.58 -12.13
C VAL A 175 9.48 -4.13 -11.70
N HIS A 176 8.30 -3.52 -11.45
CA HIS A 176 8.14 -2.09 -11.10
C HIS A 176 7.63 -1.84 -9.68
N GLY A 177 6.91 -2.78 -9.08
CA GLY A 177 6.34 -2.59 -7.75
C GLY A 177 6.40 -3.84 -6.90
N VAL A 178 6.54 -3.66 -5.59
CA VAL A 178 6.57 -4.75 -4.61
C VAL A 178 5.84 -4.36 -3.34
N LYS A 179 5.03 -5.28 -2.82
CA LYS A 179 4.48 -5.21 -1.46
C LYS A 179 4.61 -6.58 -0.81
N VAL A 180 4.88 -6.58 0.50
CA VAL A 180 5.03 -7.82 1.27
C VAL A 180 3.94 -7.91 2.31
N GLY A 181 3.37 -9.08 2.45
CA GLY A 181 2.32 -9.37 3.43
C GLY A 181 2.46 -10.77 4.01
N SER A 182 1.93 -10.97 5.21
CA SER A 182 1.92 -12.27 5.86
C SER A 182 0.50 -12.86 5.88
N VAL A 183 0.41 -14.15 5.60
CA VAL A 183 -0.84 -14.92 5.72
C VAL A 183 -0.51 -16.27 6.34
N SER A 184 -1.18 -16.60 7.45
CA SER A 184 -1.04 -17.90 8.12
C SER A 184 0.42 -18.31 8.34
N SER A 185 1.21 -17.41 8.94
CA SER A 185 2.65 -17.60 9.25
C SER A 185 3.59 -17.71 8.05
N SER A 186 3.07 -17.56 6.84
CA SER A 186 3.87 -17.49 5.62
C SER A 186 4.02 -16.03 5.18
N LEU A 187 5.15 -15.70 4.56
CA LEU A 187 5.44 -14.38 4.02
C LEU A 187 5.39 -14.44 2.49
N PHE A 188 4.73 -13.46 1.89
CA PHE A 188 4.54 -13.37 0.44
C PHE A 188 4.95 -12.00 -0.08
N ALA A 189 5.61 -11.97 -1.23
CA ALA A 189 5.76 -10.77 -2.03
C ALA A 189 4.72 -10.78 -3.15
N PHE A 190 4.02 -9.67 -3.28
CA PHE A 190 3.18 -9.35 -4.42
C PHE A 190 3.96 -8.39 -5.29
N VAL A 191 4.11 -8.72 -6.57
CA VAL A 191 5.01 -8.01 -7.48
C VAL A 191 4.26 -7.57 -8.72
N ALA A 192 4.35 -6.28 -9.02
CA ALA A 192 3.89 -5.71 -10.28
C ALA A 192 5.01 -5.87 -11.32
N ASP A 193 4.83 -6.78 -12.25
CA ASP A 193 5.83 -7.19 -13.26
C ASP A 193 5.44 -6.65 -14.66
N GLY A 194 5.18 -5.37 -14.73
CA GLY A 194 4.94 -4.62 -15.95
C GLY A 194 3.99 -5.32 -16.92
N ASN A 195 4.50 -5.61 -18.11
CA ASN A 195 3.75 -6.33 -19.14
C ASN A 195 3.43 -7.79 -18.78
N ASN A 196 4.11 -8.35 -17.80
CA ASN A 196 3.88 -9.71 -17.33
C ASN A 196 2.78 -9.81 -16.24
N GLY A 197 2.21 -8.69 -15.81
CA GLY A 197 1.09 -8.60 -14.89
C GLY A 197 1.48 -8.75 -13.42
N LEU A 198 0.65 -9.45 -12.64
CA LEU A 198 0.87 -9.67 -11.20
C LEU A 198 1.57 -11.01 -10.96
N ARG A 199 2.57 -10.99 -10.09
CA ARG A 199 3.27 -12.19 -9.59
C ARG A 199 3.06 -12.31 -8.09
N VAL A 200 2.89 -13.54 -7.61
CA VAL A 200 2.87 -13.85 -6.17
C VAL A 200 4.02 -14.79 -5.87
N ILE A 201 4.89 -14.35 -4.98
CA ILE A 201 6.09 -15.06 -4.58
C ILE A 201 5.96 -15.43 -3.10
N GLN A 202 6.02 -16.69 -2.76
CA GLN A 202 6.18 -17.14 -1.39
C GLN A 202 7.63 -16.89 -0.98
N LEU A 203 7.85 -16.13 0.08
CA LEU A 203 9.18 -15.79 0.59
C LEU A 203 9.62 -16.73 1.71
N SER A 204 8.69 -17.13 2.56
CA SER A 204 8.92 -18.10 3.62
C SER A 204 7.63 -18.83 3.97
N SER A 205 7.75 -20.08 4.43
CA SER A 205 6.66 -20.91 4.89
C SER A 205 7.10 -21.74 6.09
N PRO A 206 6.21 -22.04 7.03
CA PRO A 206 6.49 -23.02 8.08
C PRO A 206 6.90 -24.40 7.54
N GLY A 207 6.43 -24.76 6.35
CA GLY A 207 6.78 -26.03 5.69
C GLY A 207 8.19 -26.06 5.07
N ASP A 208 8.86 -24.91 4.93
CA ASP A 208 10.23 -24.84 4.42
C ASP A 208 11.28 -25.25 5.48
N ALA A 209 10.84 -25.70 6.64
CA ALA A 209 11.67 -26.03 7.81
C ALA A 209 12.41 -27.37 7.68
N GLU A 210 12.97 -27.68 6.52
CA GLU A 210 13.89 -28.85 6.40
C GLU A 210 15.15 -28.72 7.25
N SER A 211 15.40 -27.60 7.89
CA SER A 211 16.65 -27.28 8.56
C SER A 211 16.52 -26.73 9.98
N GLY A 212 15.45 -27.08 10.70
CA GLY A 212 15.38 -26.84 12.14
C GLY A 212 15.00 -25.41 12.55
N VAL A 213 15.18 -25.10 13.81
CA VAL A 213 14.71 -23.91 14.53
C VAL A 213 15.11 -22.55 13.89
N ALA A 214 16.16 -22.51 13.09
CA ALA A 214 16.66 -21.30 12.45
C ALA A 214 15.66 -20.64 11.48
N HIS A 215 14.68 -21.37 10.95
CA HIS A 215 13.69 -20.83 10.02
C HIS A 215 12.47 -20.21 10.71
N PHE A 216 12.30 -20.40 12.00
CA PHE A 216 11.21 -19.83 12.80
C PHE A 216 11.60 -18.55 13.55
N GLY A 217 12.79 -18.02 13.30
CA GLY A 217 13.22 -16.75 13.89
C GLY A 217 12.33 -15.56 13.47
N PHE A 218 12.56 -14.43 14.10
CA PHE A 218 11.87 -13.17 13.78
C PHE A 218 12.00 -12.80 12.30
N SER A 219 13.12 -13.12 11.67
CA SER A 219 13.41 -12.80 10.27
C SER A 219 14.07 -14.00 9.55
N PRO A 220 13.28 -15.02 9.16
CA PRO A 220 13.84 -16.17 8.45
C PRO A 220 14.41 -15.74 7.10
N LEU A 221 15.50 -16.37 6.68
CA LEU A 221 16.09 -16.16 5.35
C LEU A 221 15.04 -16.44 4.26
N PRO A 222 14.77 -15.47 3.37
CA PRO A 222 13.81 -15.67 2.31
C PRO A 222 14.24 -16.80 1.35
N LYS A 223 13.30 -17.69 1.03
CA LYS A 223 13.44 -18.73 0.01
C LYS A 223 12.36 -18.50 -1.07
N PRO A 224 12.57 -17.53 -1.97
CA PRO A 224 11.52 -17.10 -2.89
C PRO A 224 11.12 -18.22 -3.86
N LYS A 225 9.81 -18.37 -4.02
CA LYS A 225 9.20 -19.32 -4.95
C LYS A 225 8.01 -18.65 -5.64
N LEU A 226 8.03 -18.60 -6.96
CA LEU A 226 6.89 -18.09 -7.74
C LEU A 226 5.75 -19.11 -7.65
N ILE A 227 4.64 -18.72 -7.01
CA ILE A 227 3.50 -19.61 -6.75
C ILE A 227 2.26 -19.27 -7.57
N ALA A 228 2.14 -18.02 -8.01
CA ALA A 228 1.02 -17.61 -8.86
C ALA A 228 1.40 -16.46 -9.79
N SER A 229 0.70 -16.39 -10.91
CA SER A 229 0.84 -15.35 -11.91
C SER A 229 -0.53 -14.99 -12.47
N LYS A 230 -0.79 -13.69 -12.67
CA LYS A 230 -2.01 -13.21 -13.28
C LYS A 230 -1.68 -12.15 -14.33
N GLN A 231 -1.97 -12.48 -15.58
CA GLN A 231 -1.87 -11.50 -16.66
C GLN A 231 -2.96 -10.44 -16.50
N LEU A 232 -2.61 -9.19 -16.73
CA LEU A 232 -3.51 -8.04 -16.71
C LEU A 232 -3.70 -7.48 -18.12
N SER A 233 -4.75 -6.69 -18.32
CA SER A 233 -5.03 -6.02 -19.60
C SER A 233 -4.09 -4.85 -19.90
N GLY A 234 -3.36 -4.35 -18.91
CA GLY A 234 -2.40 -3.27 -19.00
C GLY A 234 -1.15 -3.57 -18.20
N ARG A 235 -0.15 -2.67 -18.26
CA ARG A 235 1.08 -2.82 -17.49
C ARG A 235 0.81 -2.68 -15.98
N ALA A 236 1.34 -3.62 -15.21
CA ALA A 236 1.34 -3.55 -13.74
C ALA A 236 2.56 -2.74 -13.28
N LEU A 237 2.34 -1.52 -12.80
CA LEU A 237 3.44 -0.61 -12.40
C LEU A 237 3.55 -0.45 -10.88
N THR A 238 2.45 -0.61 -10.16
CA THR A 238 2.43 -0.44 -8.71
C THR A 238 1.39 -1.33 -8.07
N LEU A 239 1.48 -1.47 -6.76
CA LEU A 239 0.57 -2.24 -5.92
C LEU A 239 0.16 -1.41 -4.72
N SER A 240 -1.11 -1.42 -4.41
CA SER A 240 -1.59 -0.96 -3.11
C SER A 240 -1.48 -2.10 -2.11
N LYS A 241 -0.91 -1.84 -0.94
CA LYS A 241 -0.98 -2.80 0.16
C LYS A 241 -2.41 -2.82 0.69
N GLY A 242 -3.03 -4.00 0.69
CA GLY A 242 -4.27 -4.21 1.42
C GLY A 242 -4.04 -4.04 2.92
N LEU A 243 -5.11 -3.83 3.69
CA LEU A 243 -5.03 -3.86 5.15
C LEU A 243 -4.59 -5.27 5.60
N ASP A 244 -3.71 -5.31 6.59
CA ASP A 244 -3.38 -6.58 7.24
C ASP A 244 -4.65 -7.15 7.88
N ARG A 245 -4.78 -8.48 7.85
CA ARG A 245 -5.97 -9.17 8.35
C ARG A 245 -6.36 -8.75 9.77
N ASP A 246 -5.37 -8.55 10.63
CA ASP A 246 -5.60 -8.23 12.03
C ASP A 246 -6.12 -6.81 12.21
N ARG A 247 -5.58 -5.85 11.47
CA ARG A 247 -6.10 -4.48 11.43
C ARG A 247 -7.48 -4.38 10.81
N ALA A 248 -7.75 -5.21 9.81
CA ALA A 248 -9.07 -5.27 9.19
C ALA A 248 -10.18 -5.67 10.16
N ILE A 249 -9.87 -6.43 11.20
CA ILE A 249 -10.82 -6.85 12.23
C ILE A 249 -11.09 -5.70 13.21
N ASP A 250 -10.08 -4.94 13.57
CA ASP A 250 -10.18 -3.88 14.58
C ASP A 250 -10.80 -2.57 14.06
N GLU A 251 -10.59 -2.25 12.78
CA GLU A 251 -11.08 -1.00 12.16
C GLU A 251 -12.44 -1.18 11.46
N SER A 252 -13.13 -2.25 11.69
CA SER A 252 -14.03 -2.85 10.73
C SER A 252 -15.48 -2.45 10.80
N GLY A 253 -15.79 -1.21 10.90
CA GLY A 253 -17.08 -0.78 10.37
C GLY A 253 -17.25 -1.06 8.87
N ASN A 254 -16.18 -1.29 8.11
CA ASN A 254 -16.15 -1.40 6.64
C ASN A 254 -15.53 -2.69 6.07
N GLN A 255 -15.49 -3.79 6.82
CA GLN A 255 -14.98 -5.07 6.30
C GLN A 255 -15.64 -5.49 4.98
N ILE A 256 -16.91 -5.17 4.82
CA ILE A 256 -17.72 -5.53 3.66
C ILE A 256 -17.15 -4.88 2.38
N SER A 257 -16.94 -3.56 2.41
CA SER A 257 -16.53 -2.82 1.21
C SER A 257 -15.05 -3.00 0.84
N VAL A 258 -14.19 -3.26 1.83
CA VAL A 258 -12.74 -3.35 1.59
C VAL A 258 -12.29 -4.78 1.30
N PHE A 259 -12.90 -5.78 1.95
CA PHE A 259 -12.42 -7.17 1.89
C PHE A 259 -13.40 -8.15 1.25
N GLY A 260 -14.59 -7.70 0.87
CA GLY A 260 -15.65 -8.62 0.42
C GLY A 260 -16.04 -9.64 1.49
N ARG A 261 -16.07 -9.22 2.77
CA ARG A 261 -16.34 -10.08 3.92
C ARG A 261 -17.29 -9.42 4.89
N LEU A 262 -18.09 -10.25 5.56
CA LEU A 262 -18.87 -9.87 6.74
C LEU A 262 -18.33 -10.67 7.93
N GLY A 263 -17.54 -10.04 8.77
CA GLY A 263 -16.80 -10.70 9.83
C GLY A 263 -15.83 -11.76 9.26
N SER A 264 -15.90 -13.00 9.73
CA SER A 264 -15.10 -14.12 9.23
C SER A 264 -15.63 -14.74 7.93
N THR A 265 -16.86 -14.39 7.52
CA THR A 265 -17.54 -15.00 6.38
C THR A 265 -17.27 -14.21 5.11
N PRO A 266 -16.68 -14.79 4.06
CA PRO A 266 -16.60 -14.17 2.75
C PRO A 266 -17.99 -13.86 2.20
N LEU A 267 -18.17 -12.72 1.55
CA LEU A 267 -19.41 -12.43 0.81
C LEU A 267 -19.53 -13.38 -0.39
N SER A 268 -20.74 -13.82 -0.68
CA SER A 268 -21.02 -14.51 -1.92
C SER A 268 -20.79 -13.60 -3.13
N LEU A 269 -20.59 -14.17 -4.30
CA LEU A 269 -20.45 -13.39 -5.55
C LEU A 269 -21.68 -12.51 -5.79
N GLU A 270 -22.87 -13.02 -5.49
CA GLU A 270 -24.15 -12.30 -5.59
C GLU A 270 -24.18 -11.09 -4.64
N ASP A 271 -23.76 -11.26 -3.38
CA ASP A 271 -23.70 -10.15 -2.43
C ASP A 271 -22.68 -9.10 -2.85
N GLN A 272 -21.52 -9.53 -3.34
CA GLN A 272 -20.50 -8.62 -3.87
C GLN A 272 -21.02 -7.84 -5.08
N GLN A 273 -21.67 -8.50 -6.04
CA GLN A 273 -22.27 -7.86 -7.19
C GLN A 273 -23.35 -6.85 -6.78
N ARG A 274 -24.19 -7.22 -5.82
CA ARG A 274 -25.23 -6.32 -5.30
C ARG A 274 -24.66 -5.07 -4.63
N MET A 275 -23.48 -5.17 -4.03
CA MET A 275 -22.83 -4.07 -3.33
C MET A 275 -22.00 -3.18 -4.25
N TYR A 276 -21.32 -3.77 -5.22
CA TYR A 276 -20.38 -3.05 -6.07
C TYR A 276 -20.96 -2.66 -7.44
N LEU A 277 -22.08 -3.26 -7.82
CA LEU A 277 -22.70 -2.98 -9.12
C LEU A 277 -24.09 -2.38 -8.95
N GLU A 278 -24.38 -1.40 -9.77
CA GLU A 278 -25.69 -0.87 -9.98
C GLU A 278 -26.07 -1.03 -11.44
N ASN A 279 -27.17 -1.76 -11.71
CA ASN A 279 -27.59 -2.09 -13.08
C ASN A 279 -26.47 -2.71 -13.93
N GLY A 280 -25.64 -3.57 -13.31
CA GLY A 280 -24.51 -4.24 -13.96
C GLY A 280 -23.28 -3.38 -14.21
N LYS A 281 -23.26 -2.14 -13.73
CA LYS A 281 -22.14 -1.20 -13.83
C LYS A 281 -21.51 -0.99 -12.47
N VAL A 282 -20.18 -0.81 -12.45
CA VAL A 282 -19.44 -0.51 -11.21
C VAL A 282 -19.96 0.77 -10.61
N TRP A 283 -20.32 0.70 -9.34
CA TRP A 283 -20.72 1.88 -8.57
C TRP A 283 -19.55 2.87 -8.51
N ARG A 284 -19.79 4.11 -8.87
CA ARG A 284 -18.78 5.16 -8.80
C ARG A 284 -19.27 6.25 -7.87
N VAL A 285 -18.47 6.55 -6.86
CA VAL A 285 -18.67 7.77 -6.08
C VAL A 285 -18.17 8.93 -6.94
N THR A 286 -19.04 9.88 -7.19
CA THR A 286 -18.68 11.09 -7.94
C THR A 286 -19.40 12.27 -7.32
N ASN A 287 -18.72 13.38 -7.20
CA ASN A 287 -19.29 14.68 -6.86
C ASN A 287 -19.70 15.49 -8.12
N ASP A 288 -19.71 14.85 -9.30
CA ASP A 288 -20.21 15.45 -10.53
C ASP A 288 -21.74 15.66 -10.42
N PRO A 289 -22.25 16.91 -10.48
CA PRO A 289 -23.67 17.21 -10.42
C PRO A 289 -24.49 16.57 -11.55
N ALA A 290 -23.83 16.23 -12.68
CA ALA A 290 -24.46 15.53 -13.79
C ALA A 290 -24.71 14.04 -13.51
N ASN A 291 -24.12 13.50 -12.43
CA ASN A 291 -24.28 12.12 -12.02
C ASN A 291 -24.77 12.05 -10.55
N PRO A 292 -26.00 12.50 -10.27
CA PRO A 292 -26.53 12.56 -8.92
C PRO A 292 -26.63 11.17 -8.31
N PRO A 293 -26.50 11.05 -6.99
CA PRO A 293 -26.60 9.78 -6.27
C PRO A 293 -27.95 9.13 -6.55
N VAL A 294 -27.92 7.84 -6.89
CA VAL A 294 -29.12 7.07 -7.23
C VAL A 294 -30.03 6.97 -6.01
N LYS A 295 -31.29 7.34 -6.19
CA LYS A 295 -32.31 7.16 -5.15
C LYS A 295 -32.55 5.66 -4.97
N ILE A 296 -32.03 5.08 -3.90
CA ILE A 296 -32.32 3.68 -3.52
C ILE A 296 -33.82 3.58 -3.23
N LYS A 297 -34.58 2.89 -4.10
CA LYS A 297 -35.96 2.54 -3.79
C LYS A 297 -35.93 1.63 -2.56
N LYS A 298 -36.52 2.07 -1.45
CA LYS A 298 -36.69 1.22 -0.27
C LYS A 298 -37.44 -0.04 -0.71
N ALA A 299 -36.85 -1.21 -0.48
CA ALA A 299 -37.53 -2.48 -0.71
C ALA A 299 -38.85 -2.46 0.07
N GLU A 300 -39.96 -2.62 -0.62
CA GLU A 300 -41.25 -2.76 0.04
C GLU A 300 -41.24 -3.99 0.96
N LYS A 301 -41.39 -3.76 2.24
CA LYS A 301 -41.57 -4.83 3.22
C LYS A 301 -42.86 -5.56 2.86
N LYS A 302 -42.76 -6.73 2.23
CA LYS A 302 -43.91 -7.64 2.09
C LYS A 302 -44.46 -7.93 3.48
N LYS A 303 -45.63 -7.36 3.79
CA LYS A 303 -46.37 -7.69 4.99
C LYS A 303 -46.84 -9.16 4.90
N THR A 304 -46.09 -10.03 5.53
CA THR A 304 -46.56 -11.40 5.76
C THR A 304 -47.73 -11.36 6.73
N LYS A 305 -48.94 -11.54 6.21
CA LYS A 305 -50.13 -11.73 7.03
C LYS A 305 -50.01 -13.07 7.75
N GLY A 306 -49.57 -13.03 9.00
CA GLY A 306 -49.56 -14.20 9.87
C GLY A 306 -50.97 -14.61 10.23
N LYS A 307 -51.45 -15.73 9.69
CA LYS A 307 -52.67 -16.40 10.16
C LYS A 307 -52.42 -16.97 11.57
N ARG A 308 -52.84 -16.25 12.61
CA ARG A 308 -52.98 -16.81 13.96
C ARG A 308 -54.07 -17.89 13.99
N LYS A 309 -53.72 -19.19 13.99
CA LYS A 309 -54.61 -20.27 14.35
C LYS A 309 -54.87 -20.24 15.88
N ARG A 310 -56.08 -19.86 16.27
CA ARG A 310 -56.56 -20.05 17.65
C ARG A 310 -56.66 -21.55 17.93
N ARG A 311 -55.84 -22.07 18.81
CA ARG A 311 -56.08 -23.40 19.46
C ARG A 311 -57.13 -23.20 20.55
N ARG A 312 -58.32 -23.78 20.36
CA ARG A 312 -59.28 -24.03 21.44
C ARG A 312 -58.78 -25.17 22.28
N ARG A 313 -58.72 -24.95 23.60
CA ARG A 313 -58.59 -26.05 24.59
C ARG A 313 -59.93 -26.77 24.72
N ARG A 314 -59.88 -28.05 24.77
CA ARG A 314 -60.74 -28.94 25.53
C ARG A 314 -59.82 -29.82 26.35
#